data_73843d0c1e85869596e9ce1775fe87a6
#
_entry.id   73843d0c1e85869596e9ce1775fe87a6
#
_cell.length_a   1.000
_cell.length_b   1.000
_cell.length_c   1.000
_cell.angle_alpha   90.00
_cell.angle_beta   90.00
_cell.angle_gamma   90.00
#
_symmetry.space_group_name_H-M   'P 1'
#
loop_
_entity.id
_entity.type
_entity.pdbx_description
1 polymer ?
#
loop_
_entity_poly.entity_id
_entity_poly.type
_entity_poly.pdbx_seq_one_letter_code
_entity_poly.pdbx_strand_id
1 'polypeptide(L)'
;MAFDGVTVSAIVSELKKNLTGGRIYKIYQPEVDELCLVVKNRTEQGNTTSRLVISADASLPLIYLTGQIKENPSTAPNFCMLLRKHIGNARILSVTQPNFERIVEMQLEHLDEMGDLCQKKLIVEIMGKHSNIIFTDADGTIIDSIKHISHQVSSVREVLPGRTYVYPPAQEKENPLDIDINYFMNHVLRKPVSVTKAIYTSLTGLSPVIANEICYRAGVDGGMSTAGLSMQEQEDLYAAFDAMRTSIKEEQFAPCIAYQGYAPKEFAACTLTMYGEEADNLPKKDVDGLKVFPSMSPVIEEYYQAKSVVTRIRQRSTDLRKIVNNAIERTAKKYDLQRSQLKDTEKRDKYKVYGELLTAYGYSCKPGDKEITCENYYDSSMLTIPLDPEQSAMENAKRYFNKYNKLKRTYEALMELTVESKEELDYLLSVQNSLEIAKTENDLQEIKQELVESGYVRGRFDRNKQKKQVKAKPLHYISSDGYHMYVGKNNFQNEELTFKFAEGNDLWFHAKQMPGSHVIVKTNGETEIPDRTYEEAARLAAYYSTGKEAPKVEIDYTTKKNLKKPPKASSSSRPSSSTTRWKSARLPALPTPIRR
;
A
#
# COMPACT_ATOMS: atom_id res chain seq x y z
N MET A 1 -7.83 4.42 17.48
CA MET A 1 -7.35 5.53 16.65
C MET A 1 -6.44 6.37 17.51
N ALA A 2 -5.22 6.58 17.08
CA ALA A 2 -4.25 7.39 17.86
C ALA A 2 -4.62 8.89 17.94
N PHE A 3 -5.45 9.40 17.01
CA PHE A 3 -5.97 10.77 17.07
C PHE A 3 -7.26 10.80 17.89
N ASP A 4 -7.12 10.87 19.20
CA ASP A 4 -8.23 10.88 20.18
C ASP A 4 -8.49 12.28 20.75
N GLY A 5 -9.41 12.38 21.72
CA GLY A 5 -9.76 13.65 22.35
C GLY A 5 -8.61 14.28 23.13
N VAL A 6 -7.73 13.47 23.73
CA VAL A 6 -6.53 13.96 24.45
C VAL A 6 -5.54 14.56 23.45
N THR A 7 -5.32 13.91 22.31
CA THR A 7 -4.50 14.43 21.22
C THR A 7 -5.06 15.73 20.68
N VAL A 8 -6.39 15.82 20.47
CA VAL A 8 -7.04 17.06 20.01
C VAL A 8 -6.86 18.17 21.05
N SER A 9 -6.98 17.86 22.35
CA SER A 9 -6.78 18.85 23.42
C SER A 9 -5.36 19.42 23.40
N ALA A 10 -4.35 18.57 23.22
CA ALA A 10 -2.96 19.02 23.10
C ALA A 10 -2.72 19.90 21.87
N ILE A 11 -3.30 19.52 20.72
CA ILE A 11 -3.24 20.33 19.49
C ILE A 11 -3.95 21.67 19.69
N VAL A 12 -5.14 21.70 20.29
CA VAL A 12 -5.89 22.94 20.53
C VAL A 12 -5.09 23.88 21.44
N SER A 13 -4.44 23.35 22.50
CA SER A 13 -3.53 24.15 23.34
C SER A 13 -2.38 24.75 22.52
N GLU A 14 -1.74 23.96 21.66
CA GLU A 14 -0.67 24.43 20.76
C GLU A 14 -1.17 25.50 19.76
N LEU A 15 -2.35 25.26 19.14
CA LEU A 15 -2.95 26.21 18.19
C LEU A 15 -3.37 27.52 18.86
N LYS A 16 -3.93 27.47 20.08
CA LYS A 16 -4.25 28.66 20.88
C LYS A 16 -3.02 29.54 21.05
N LYS A 17 -1.90 28.96 21.47
CA LYS A 17 -0.64 29.68 21.73
C LYS A 17 -0.05 30.34 20.47
N ASN A 18 -0.15 29.65 19.32
CA ASN A 18 0.51 30.08 18.09
C ASN A 18 -0.37 30.92 17.15
N LEU A 19 -1.69 30.71 17.15
CA LEU A 19 -2.58 31.24 16.12
C LEU A 19 -3.54 32.33 16.64
N THR A 20 -3.91 32.31 17.93
CA THR A 20 -4.85 33.32 18.45
C THR A 20 -4.32 34.73 18.31
N GLY A 21 -5.16 35.63 17.80
CA GLY A 21 -4.79 37.01 17.47
C GLY A 21 -4.16 37.19 16.09
N GLY A 22 -3.68 36.09 15.48
CA GLY A 22 -3.08 36.10 14.15
C GLY A 22 -4.09 36.28 13.03
N ARG A 23 -3.58 36.68 11.84
CA ARG A 23 -4.39 36.86 10.63
C ARG A 23 -4.09 35.83 9.58
N ILE A 24 -5.12 35.32 8.91
CA ILE A 24 -5.03 34.35 7.80
C ILE A 24 -4.50 35.06 6.56
N TYR A 25 -3.21 34.92 6.29
CA TYR A 25 -2.52 35.61 5.18
C TYR A 25 -2.75 34.92 3.82
N LYS A 26 -2.71 33.59 3.77
CA LYS A 26 -2.94 32.81 2.53
C LYS A 26 -3.68 31.52 2.84
N ILE A 27 -4.49 31.08 1.88
CA ILE A 27 -5.25 29.84 1.95
C ILE A 27 -4.93 29.01 0.72
N TYR A 28 -4.56 27.74 0.92
CA TYR A 28 -4.27 26.78 -0.11
C TYR A 28 -5.06 25.50 0.11
N GLN A 29 -5.31 24.76 -0.94
CA GLN A 29 -5.91 23.43 -0.92
C GLN A 29 -5.08 22.50 -1.81
N PRO A 30 -4.00 21.90 -1.26
CA PRO A 30 -3.07 21.06 -2.03
C PRO A 30 -3.71 19.78 -2.57
N GLU A 31 -4.62 19.19 -1.81
CA GLU A 31 -5.37 17.98 -2.16
C GLU A 31 -6.88 18.24 -2.05
N VAL A 32 -7.68 17.32 -2.57
CA VAL A 32 -9.16 17.47 -2.63
C VAL A 32 -9.78 17.72 -1.24
N ASP A 33 -9.24 17.09 -0.21
CA ASP A 33 -9.73 17.10 1.17
C ASP A 33 -8.71 17.64 2.20
N GLU A 34 -7.72 18.43 1.75
CA GLU A 34 -6.69 19.05 2.61
C GLU A 34 -6.63 20.56 2.40
N LEU A 35 -6.67 21.33 3.50
CA LEU A 35 -6.42 22.76 3.53
C LEU A 35 -5.07 23.09 4.17
N CYS A 36 -4.45 24.18 3.72
CA CYS A 36 -3.30 24.80 4.37
C CYS A 36 -3.56 26.29 4.56
N LEU A 37 -3.64 26.72 5.81
CA LEU A 37 -3.78 28.12 6.20
C LEU A 37 -2.41 28.67 6.61
N VAL A 38 -1.98 29.76 5.98
CA VAL A 38 -0.78 30.49 6.40
C VAL A 38 -1.23 31.64 7.28
N VAL A 39 -0.87 31.61 8.55
CA VAL A 39 -1.24 32.60 9.56
C VAL A 39 -0.01 33.45 9.93
N LYS A 40 -0.18 34.75 9.89
CA LYS A 40 0.82 35.70 10.41
C LYS A 40 0.35 36.22 11.75
N ASN A 41 1.18 36.06 12.75
CA ASN A 41 0.90 36.57 14.10
C ASN A 41 2.01 37.53 14.55
N ARG A 42 1.63 38.53 15.33
CA ARG A 42 2.56 39.45 15.97
C ARG A 42 2.57 39.12 17.46
N THR A 43 3.60 38.45 17.90
CA THR A 43 3.81 38.10 19.31
C THR A 43 4.83 39.04 19.93
N GLU A 44 4.98 39.02 21.26
CA GLU A 44 6.02 39.75 21.98
C GLU A 44 7.43 39.39 21.51
N GLN A 45 7.63 38.20 20.99
CA GLN A 45 8.90 37.70 20.44
C GLN A 45 9.14 38.09 18.98
N GLY A 46 8.20 38.80 18.32
CA GLY A 46 8.30 39.27 16.94
C GLY A 46 7.20 38.75 16.02
N ASN A 47 7.40 38.93 14.71
CA ASN A 47 6.46 38.46 13.69
C ASN A 47 6.69 36.98 13.41
N THR A 48 5.68 36.16 13.65
CA THR A 48 5.70 34.72 13.35
C THR A 48 4.86 34.41 12.13
N THR A 49 5.23 33.36 11.39
CA THR A 49 4.43 32.82 10.27
C THR A 49 4.26 31.31 10.47
N SER A 50 3.06 30.92 10.78
CA SER A 50 2.69 29.52 11.01
C SER A 50 1.90 28.96 9.82
N ARG A 51 2.09 27.70 9.50
CA ARG A 51 1.31 26.96 8.52
C ARG A 51 0.49 25.89 9.21
N LEU A 52 -0.83 26.05 9.18
CA LEU A 52 -1.77 25.08 9.70
C LEU A 52 -2.24 24.18 8.56
N VAL A 53 -1.95 22.88 8.65
CA VAL A 53 -2.48 21.86 7.75
C VAL A 53 -3.69 21.21 8.41
N ILE A 54 -4.78 21.07 7.65
CA ILE A 54 -6.03 20.46 8.05
C ILE A 54 -6.40 19.44 6.97
N SER A 55 -6.51 18.16 7.34
CA SER A 55 -6.92 17.10 6.41
C SER A 55 -8.19 16.44 6.89
N ALA A 56 -9.16 16.35 5.99
CA ALA A 56 -10.38 15.56 6.15
C ALA A 56 -10.29 14.20 5.42
N ASP A 57 -9.08 13.75 5.02
CA ASP A 57 -8.88 12.43 4.40
C ASP A 57 -9.45 11.32 5.27
N ALA A 58 -10.13 10.35 4.66
CA ALA A 58 -10.80 9.26 5.38
C ALA A 58 -9.83 8.35 6.16
N SER A 59 -8.59 8.23 5.65
CA SER A 59 -7.55 7.38 6.21
C SER A 59 -6.59 8.14 7.12
N LEU A 60 -6.38 9.43 6.85
CA LEU A 60 -5.41 10.30 7.52
C LEU A 60 -6.03 11.66 7.88
N PRO A 61 -7.12 11.68 8.68
CA PRO A 61 -7.66 12.96 9.16
C PRO A 61 -6.76 13.53 10.25
N LEU A 62 -6.36 14.80 10.10
CA LEU A 62 -5.42 15.43 11.02
C LEU A 62 -5.49 16.96 10.96
N ILE A 63 -4.98 17.58 12.01
CA ILE A 63 -4.73 19.01 12.09
C ILE A 63 -3.41 19.25 12.83
N TYR A 64 -2.48 20.05 12.27
CA TYR A 64 -1.19 20.33 12.88
C TYR A 64 -0.48 21.51 12.24
N LEU A 65 0.51 22.06 12.93
CA LEU A 65 1.43 23.09 12.41
C LEU A 65 2.62 22.44 11.72
N THR A 66 3.06 22.99 10.58
CA THR A 66 4.22 22.48 9.83
C THR A 66 5.10 23.60 9.27
N GLY A 67 6.38 23.32 9.13
CA GLY A 67 7.32 24.13 8.35
C GLY A 67 7.31 23.79 6.86
N GLN A 68 6.72 22.66 6.44
CA GLN A 68 6.80 22.14 5.08
C GLN A 68 5.81 22.84 4.14
N ILE A 69 6.17 22.88 2.86
CA ILE A 69 5.35 23.46 1.79
C ILE A 69 5.03 22.33 0.80
N LYS A 70 3.74 22.04 0.60
CA LYS A 70 3.28 21.16 -0.46
C LYS A 70 3.08 21.92 -1.77
N GLU A 71 3.25 21.23 -2.90
CA GLU A 71 2.89 21.79 -4.21
C GLU A 71 1.37 21.98 -4.30
N ASN A 72 0.94 23.12 -4.80
CA ASN A 72 -0.47 23.43 -5.00
C ASN A 72 -0.91 23.12 -6.43
N PRO A 73 -2.18 22.76 -6.66
CA PRO A 73 -2.72 22.60 -8.01
C PRO A 73 -2.68 23.94 -8.76
N SER A 74 -2.60 23.88 -10.09
CA SER A 74 -2.58 25.06 -10.96
C SER A 74 -3.84 25.92 -10.85
N THR A 75 -4.98 25.29 -10.54
CA THR A 75 -6.27 25.94 -10.32
C THR A 75 -6.76 25.59 -8.92
N ALA A 76 -7.08 26.60 -8.10
CA ALA A 76 -7.58 26.39 -6.76
C ALA A 76 -9.00 25.80 -6.79
N PRO A 77 -9.33 24.80 -5.95
CA PRO A 77 -10.68 24.25 -5.82
C PRO A 77 -11.69 25.29 -5.30
N ASN A 78 -12.99 25.05 -5.57
CA ASN A 78 -14.06 25.98 -5.23
C ASN A 78 -14.10 26.33 -3.74
N PHE A 79 -13.99 25.36 -2.85
CA PHE A 79 -13.98 25.59 -1.40
C PHE A 79 -12.83 26.51 -0.97
N CYS A 80 -11.65 26.32 -1.54
CA CYS A 80 -10.50 27.22 -1.30
C CYS A 80 -10.78 28.65 -1.77
N MET A 81 -11.40 28.81 -2.96
CA MET A 81 -11.75 30.13 -3.48
C MET A 81 -12.80 30.83 -2.63
N LEU A 82 -13.81 30.10 -2.15
CA LEU A 82 -14.82 30.59 -1.23
C LEU A 82 -14.18 31.06 0.10
N LEU A 83 -13.32 30.24 0.69
CA LEU A 83 -12.62 30.64 1.92
C LEU A 83 -11.73 31.90 1.71
N ARG A 84 -11.03 31.99 0.57
CA ARG A 84 -10.26 33.20 0.23
C ARG A 84 -11.12 34.46 0.17
N LYS A 85 -12.33 34.35 -0.40
CA LYS A 85 -13.29 35.45 -0.48
C LYS A 85 -13.75 35.88 0.92
N HIS A 86 -14.09 34.94 1.79
CA HIS A 86 -14.77 35.22 3.05
C HIS A 86 -13.86 35.43 4.25
N ILE A 87 -12.71 34.74 4.29
CA ILE A 87 -11.79 34.79 5.45
C ILE A 87 -10.34 35.12 5.08
N GLY A 88 -10.10 35.63 3.87
CA GLY A 88 -8.82 36.22 3.54
C GLY A 88 -8.56 37.40 4.47
N ASN A 89 -7.42 37.43 5.18
CA ASN A 89 -7.03 38.41 6.18
C ASN A 89 -7.88 38.43 7.48
N ALA A 90 -8.77 37.42 7.68
CA ALA A 90 -9.54 37.29 8.93
C ALA A 90 -8.60 37.10 10.13
N ARG A 91 -9.01 37.64 11.29
CA ARG A 91 -8.36 37.43 12.58
C ARG A 91 -8.90 36.19 13.26
N ILE A 92 -8.02 35.38 13.82
CA ILE A 92 -8.40 34.21 14.63
C ILE A 92 -8.66 34.69 16.05
N LEU A 93 -9.91 34.59 16.52
CA LEU A 93 -10.31 35.01 17.84
C LEU A 93 -10.05 33.95 18.90
N SER A 94 -10.42 32.70 18.57
CA SER A 94 -10.26 31.56 19.46
C SER A 94 -10.12 30.25 18.70
N VAL A 95 -9.53 29.27 19.36
CA VAL A 95 -9.49 27.86 18.93
C VAL A 95 -9.96 27.03 20.11
N THR A 96 -10.98 26.19 19.93
CA THR A 96 -11.62 25.43 21.00
C THR A 96 -11.89 23.98 20.60
N GLN A 97 -12.03 23.10 21.60
CA GLN A 97 -12.45 21.71 21.48
C GLN A 97 -13.79 21.54 22.20
N PRO A 98 -14.93 21.45 21.50
CA PRO A 98 -16.22 21.26 22.14
C PRO A 98 -16.33 19.86 22.80
N ASN A 99 -16.82 19.81 24.04
CA ASN A 99 -17.20 18.57 24.77
C ASN A 99 -16.12 17.48 24.79
N PHE A 100 -14.85 17.85 24.69
CA PHE A 100 -13.74 16.91 24.60
C PHE A 100 -13.82 15.93 23.40
N GLU A 101 -14.64 16.31 22.39
CA GLU A 101 -14.81 15.55 21.16
C GLU A 101 -13.64 15.77 20.20
N ARG A 102 -13.57 14.97 19.14
CA ARG A 102 -12.57 15.12 18.07
C ARG A 102 -12.97 16.19 17.06
N ILE A 103 -13.28 17.36 17.58
CA ILE A 103 -13.71 18.55 16.82
C ILE A 103 -12.85 19.73 17.25
N VAL A 104 -12.41 20.49 16.29
CA VAL A 104 -11.71 21.77 16.51
C VAL A 104 -12.53 22.89 15.89
N GLU A 105 -12.90 23.88 16.69
CA GLU A 105 -13.59 25.08 16.22
C GLU A 105 -12.65 26.28 16.26
N MET A 106 -12.56 27.00 15.14
CA MET A 106 -11.82 28.25 15.03
C MET A 106 -12.81 29.38 14.79
N GLN A 107 -12.91 30.33 15.73
CA GLN A 107 -13.70 31.53 15.57
C GLN A 107 -12.89 32.60 14.86
N LEU A 108 -13.46 33.18 13.81
CA LEU A 108 -12.81 34.10 12.89
C LEU A 108 -13.59 35.41 12.85
N GLU A 109 -12.85 36.53 12.79
CA GLU A 109 -13.38 37.88 12.66
C GLU A 109 -12.85 38.50 11.37
N HIS A 110 -13.70 39.06 10.57
CA HIS A 110 -13.32 39.77 9.35
C HIS A 110 -14.29 40.92 9.05
N LEU A 111 -13.87 41.83 8.18
CA LEU A 111 -14.75 42.87 7.64
C LEU A 111 -15.48 42.29 6.41
N ASP A 112 -16.77 42.46 6.31
CA ASP A 112 -17.55 42.13 5.12
C ASP A 112 -17.34 43.12 3.96
N GLU A 113 -18.09 42.95 2.87
CA GLU A 113 -17.98 43.84 1.68
C GLU A 113 -18.45 45.25 1.95
N MET A 114 -19.23 45.48 3.01
CA MET A 114 -19.71 46.82 3.46
C MET A 114 -18.78 47.47 4.50
N GLY A 115 -17.81 46.72 5.01
CA GLY A 115 -16.89 47.15 6.05
C GLY A 115 -17.37 46.85 7.47
N ASP A 116 -18.47 46.13 7.62
CA ASP A 116 -19.00 45.74 8.92
C ASP A 116 -18.25 44.51 9.47
N LEU A 117 -18.09 44.48 10.80
CA LEU A 117 -17.37 43.45 11.50
C LEU A 117 -18.24 42.20 11.62
N CYS A 118 -17.84 41.11 10.94
CA CYS A 118 -18.53 39.84 10.91
C CYS A 118 -17.73 38.73 11.57
N GLN A 119 -18.44 37.81 12.22
CA GLN A 119 -17.85 36.58 12.77
C GLN A 119 -18.26 35.37 11.96
N LYS A 120 -17.33 34.43 11.82
CA LYS A 120 -17.53 33.13 11.13
C LYS A 120 -16.79 32.03 11.88
N LYS A 121 -17.16 30.79 11.62
CA LYS A 121 -16.49 29.63 12.23
C LYS A 121 -15.95 28.69 11.15
N LEU A 122 -14.75 28.17 11.39
CA LEU A 122 -14.21 27.04 10.67
C LEU A 122 -14.16 25.85 11.63
N ILE A 123 -14.93 24.81 11.31
CA ILE A 123 -15.13 23.61 12.15
C ILE A 123 -14.42 22.45 11.47
N VAL A 124 -13.56 21.77 12.20
CA VAL A 124 -12.79 20.62 11.74
C VAL A 124 -13.20 19.38 12.52
N GLU A 125 -13.79 18.42 11.84
CA GLU A 125 -14.19 17.13 12.40
C GLU A 125 -13.18 16.05 12.03
N ILE A 126 -12.61 15.36 13.03
CA ILE A 126 -11.56 14.36 12.87
C ILE A 126 -12.12 12.97 13.23
N MET A 127 -12.92 12.39 12.33
CA MET A 127 -13.73 11.18 12.58
C MET A 127 -13.53 10.08 11.53
N GLY A 128 -12.29 9.91 11.02
CA GLY A 128 -11.97 8.92 9.99
C GLY A 128 -12.76 9.20 8.70
N LYS A 129 -13.50 8.23 8.21
CA LYS A 129 -14.30 8.38 6.98
C LYS A 129 -15.36 9.49 7.03
N HIS A 130 -15.75 9.91 8.24
CA HIS A 130 -16.73 10.98 8.46
C HIS A 130 -16.06 12.34 8.74
N SER A 131 -14.75 12.46 8.58
CA SER A 131 -14.04 13.72 8.75
C SER A 131 -14.45 14.75 7.72
N ASN A 132 -14.57 16.01 8.17
CA ASN A 132 -14.99 17.13 7.32
C ASN A 132 -14.35 18.45 7.77
N ILE A 133 -14.34 19.44 6.89
CA ILE A 133 -14.00 20.82 7.20
C ILE A 133 -15.18 21.68 6.79
N ILE A 134 -15.82 22.32 7.75
CA ILE A 134 -17.11 22.98 7.58
C ILE A 134 -16.94 24.46 7.89
N PHE A 135 -17.47 25.31 7.05
CA PHE A 135 -17.41 26.76 7.20
C PHE A 135 -18.83 27.31 7.42
N THR A 136 -19.04 28.01 8.54
CA THR A 136 -20.35 28.55 8.92
C THR A 136 -20.27 30.04 9.17
N ASP A 137 -21.44 30.69 9.17
CA ASP A 137 -21.61 32.03 9.73
C ASP A 137 -21.67 31.99 11.28
N ALA A 138 -21.94 33.16 11.88
CA ALA A 138 -22.03 33.30 13.34
C ALA A 138 -23.19 32.49 13.94
N ASP A 139 -24.30 32.37 13.21
CA ASP A 139 -25.53 31.69 13.66
C ASP A 139 -25.46 30.18 13.46
N GLY A 140 -24.36 29.68 12.90
CA GLY A 140 -24.15 28.25 12.64
C GLY A 140 -24.75 27.76 11.31
N THR A 141 -25.19 28.66 10.43
CA THR A 141 -25.62 28.27 9.07
C THR A 141 -24.39 27.91 8.24
N ILE A 142 -24.40 26.74 7.62
CA ILE A 142 -23.29 26.26 6.78
C ILE A 142 -23.22 27.10 5.51
N ILE A 143 -22.10 27.79 5.32
CA ILE A 143 -21.80 28.53 4.09
C ILE A 143 -21.28 27.54 3.04
N ASP A 144 -20.35 26.66 3.43
CA ASP A 144 -19.87 25.56 2.58
C ASP A 144 -19.08 24.54 3.42
N SER A 145 -18.70 23.42 2.81
CA SER A 145 -17.85 22.39 3.41
C SER A 145 -16.97 21.72 2.37
N ILE A 146 -15.83 21.16 2.81
CA ILE A 146 -14.90 20.45 1.90
C ILE A 146 -15.53 19.16 1.37
N LYS A 147 -16.46 18.56 2.14
CA LYS A 147 -17.27 17.39 1.73
C LYS A 147 -18.76 17.68 1.94
N HIS A 148 -19.52 17.66 0.88
CA HIS A 148 -20.97 17.76 0.94
C HIS A 148 -21.60 16.43 1.31
N ILE A 149 -22.41 16.40 2.39
CA ILE A 149 -23.10 15.21 2.88
C ILE A 149 -24.59 15.42 2.77
N SER A 150 -25.23 14.76 1.81
CA SER A 150 -26.68 14.77 1.63
C SER A 150 -27.37 13.62 2.36
N HIS A 151 -28.68 13.64 2.47
CA HIS A 151 -29.50 12.53 2.99
C HIS A 151 -29.26 11.19 2.28
N GLN A 152 -28.85 11.21 1.01
CA GLN A 152 -28.50 10.00 0.27
C GLN A 152 -27.19 9.35 0.76
N VAL A 153 -26.29 10.16 1.33
CA VAL A 153 -24.98 9.71 1.84
C VAL A 153 -25.05 9.38 3.34
N SER A 154 -25.87 10.13 4.10
CA SER A 154 -26.03 9.95 5.55
C SER A 154 -27.48 10.19 5.97
N SER A 155 -28.07 9.18 6.61
CA SER A 155 -29.40 9.30 7.24
C SER A 155 -29.39 10.06 8.57
N VAL A 156 -28.19 10.33 9.13
CA VAL A 156 -28.02 10.89 10.48
C VAL A 156 -28.05 12.42 10.47
N ARG A 157 -27.31 13.03 9.55
CA ARG A 157 -27.27 14.50 9.39
C ARG A 157 -26.82 14.90 8.00
N GLU A 158 -27.25 16.07 7.56
CA GLU A 158 -26.78 16.72 6.35
C GLU A 158 -25.66 17.72 6.66
N VAL A 159 -24.72 17.85 5.74
CA VAL A 159 -23.70 18.92 5.74
C VAL A 159 -23.71 19.55 4.34
N LEU A 160 -24.60 20.51 4.14
CA LEU A 160 -24.83 21.20 2.87
C LEU A 160 -24.96 22.71 3.08
N PRO A 161 -24.59 23.54 2.10
CA PRO A 161 -24.82 24.98 2.16
C PRO A 161 -26.27 25.35 2.49
N GLY A 162 -26.46 26.34 3.35
CA GLY A 162 -27.77 26.82 3.80
C GLY A 162 -28.45 25.97 4.89
N ARG A 163 -27.83 24.86 5.32
CA ARG A 163 -28.32 24.07 6.46
C ARG A 163 -27.65 24.54 7.76
N THR A 164 -28.36 24.40 8.86
CA THR A 164 -27.77 24.65 10.19
C THR A 164 -26.79 23.54 10.54
N TYR A 165 -25.60 23.89 11.01
CA TYR A 165 -24.63 22.94 11.51
C TYR A 165 -25.15 22.25 12.77
N VAL A 166 -25.12 20.94 12.74
CA VAL A 166 -25.47 20.07 13.88
C VAL A 166 -24.24 19.24 14.21
N TYR A 167 -23.86 19.16 15.48
CA TYR A 167 -22.78 18.29 15.91
C TYR A 167 -23.05 16.83 15.54
N PRO A 168 -22.00 16.04 15.28
CA PRO A 168 -22.16 14.59 15.17
C PRO A 168 -22.90 14.04 16.40
N PRO A 169 -23.78 13.02 16.23
CA PRO A 169 -24.49 12.45 17.36
C PRO A 169 -23.48 11.96 18.40
N ALA A 170 -23.63 12.47 19.61
CA ALA A 170 -22.82 12.04 20.75
C ALA A 170 -23.08 10.56 21.03
N GLN A 171 -22.03 9.81 21.32
CA GLN A 171 -22.19 8.50 21.94
C GLN A 171 -22.66 8.72 23.38
N GLU A 172 -23.33 7.73 23.99
CA GLU A 172 -23.69 7.74 25.43
C GLU A 172 -22.42 7.64 26.29
N LYS A 173 -21.62 8.69 26.27
CA LYS A 173 -20.35 8.80 27.01
C LYS A 173 -20.28 10.15 27.70
N GLU A 174 -19.71 10.13 28.89
CA GLU A 174 -19.49 11.37 29.64
C GLU A 174 -18.14 12.00 29.34
N ASN A 175 -18.09 13.31 29.51
CA ASN A 175 -16.84 14.05 29.38
C ASN A 175 -15.90 13.69 30.55
N PRO A 176 -14.71 13.14 30.31
CA PRO A 176 -13.79 12.72 31.40
C PRO A 176 -13.33 13.89 32.27
N LEU A 177 -13.43 15.12 31.80
CA LEU A 177 -13.04 16.31 32.58
C LEU A 177 -14.06 16.70 33.64
N ASP A 178 -15.33 16.26 33.51
CA ASP A 178 -16.45 16.70 34.36
C ASP A 178 -16.88 15.64 35.36
N ILE A 179 -16.39 14.39 35.25
CA ILE A 179 -16.77 13.30 36.19
C ILE A 179 -15.97 13.34 37.50
N ASP A 180 -16.60 12.83 38.56
CA ASP A 180 -15.99 12.65 39.89
C ASP A 180 -15.68 11.15 40.15
N ILE A 181 -15.12 10.88 41.34
CA ILE A 181 -14.82 9.53 41.79
C ILE A 181 -16.09 8.66 41.88
N ASN A 182 -17.22 9.22 42.31
CA ASN A 182 -18.46 8.48 42.47
C ASN A 182 -18.97 8.00 41.10
N TYR A 183 -18.92 8.86 40.09
CA TYR A 183 -19.28 8.48 38.73
C TYR A 183 -18.32 7.40 38.17
N PHE A 184 -17.01 7.56 38.36
CA PHE A 184 -16.02 6.58 37.90
C PHE A 184 -16.27 5.20 38.53
N MET A 185 -16.44 5.13 39.84
CA MET A 185 -16.67 3.87 40.58
C MET A 185 -18.00 3.21 40.21
N ASN A 186 -19.09 4.00 40.13
CA ASN A 186 -20.45 3.45 40.05
C ASN A 186 -20.97 3.30 38.61
N HIS A 187 -20.35 3.96 37.60
CA HIS A 187 -20.78 3.89 36.22
C HIS A 187 -19.69 3.33 35.27
N VAL A 188 -18.44 3.73 35.43
CA VAL A 188 -17.35 3.23 34.56
C VAL A 188 -16.98 1.80 34.96
N LEU A 189 -16.62 1.58 36.23
CA LEU A 189 -16.16 0.27 36.74
C LEU A 189 -17.29 -0.75 36.98
N ARG A 190 -18.56 -0.36 36.90
CA ARG A 190 -19.71 -1.28 36.98
C ARG A 190 -20.07 -1.98 35.68
N LYS A 191 -19.52 -1.54 34.54
CA LYS A 191 -19.76 -2.23 33.27
C LYS A 191 -19.06 -3.60 33.25
N PRO A 192 -19.76 -4.72 32.95
CA PRO A 192 -19.19 -6.08 33.01
C PRO A 192 -18.34 -6.39 31.77
N VAL A 193 -17.25 -5.68 31.61
CA VAL A 193 -16.28 -5.79 30.49
C VAL A 193 -14.85 -5.68 31.04
N SER A 194 -13.85 -5.76 30.19
CA SER A 194 -12.46 -5.52 30.60
C SER A 194 -12.25 -4.06 31.04
N VAL A 195 -11.36 -3.84 32.01
CA VAL A 195 -11.08 -2.53 32.61
C VAL A 195 -10.78 -1.48 31.54
N THR A 196 -9.86 -1.77 30.62
CA THR A 196 -9.56 -0.89 29.48
C THR A 196 -10.82 -0.53 28.71
N LYS A 197 -11.65 -1.54 28.37
CA LYS A 197 -12.89 -1.34 27.61
C LYS A 197 -13.90 -0.50 28.38
N ALA A 198 -14.05 -0.72 29.70
CA ALA A 198 -14.92 0.07 30.54
C ALA A 198 -14.57 1.57 30.47
N ILE A 199 -13.28 1.91 30.55
CA ILE A 199 -12.79 3.30 30.50
C ILE A 199 -13.12 3.94 29.14
N TYR A 200 -12.63 3.41 28.02
CA TYR A 200 -12.79 4.10 26.73
C TYR A 200 -14.19 4.03 26.12
N THR A 201 -15.05 3.10 26.59
CA THR A 201 -16.47 3.07 26.14
C THR A 201 -17.40 3.91 27.01
N SER A 202 -16.96 4.36 28.19
CA SER A 202 -17.75 5.22 29.08
C SER A 202 -17.40 6.68 28.96
N LEU A 203 -16.17 7.00 28.55
CA LEU A 203 -15.64 8.34 28.59
C LEU A 203 -15.31 8.85 27.16
N THR A 204 -15.81 10.06 26.85
CA THR A 204 -15.60 10.71 25.57
C THR A 204 -14.11 11.03 25.35
N GLY A 205 -13.65 10.92 24.12
CA GLY A 205 -12.30 11.34 23.73
C GLY A 205 -11.16 10.46 24.23
N LEU A 206 -11.40 9.42 25.03
CA LEU A 206 -10.37 8.48 25.42
C LEU A 206 -10.26 7.32 24.43
N SER A 207 -9.01 6.99 24.04
CA SER A 207 -8.72 5.85 23.18
C SER A 207 -8.32 4.62 23.99
N PRO A 208 -8.33 3.42 23.37
CA PRO A 208 -7.78 2.22 24.01
C PRO A 208 -6.32 2.38 24.46
N VAL A 209 -5.51 3.18 23.74
CA VAL A 209 -4.10 3.43 24.09
C VAL A 209 -4.01 4.20 25.42
N ILE A 210 -4.80 5.26 25.57
CA ILE A 210 -4.86 6.04 26.81
C ILE A 210 -5.43 5.22 27.95
N ALA A 211 -6.48 4.43 27.69
CA ALA A 211 -7.05 3.56 28.72
C ALA A 211 -6.06 2.48 29.21
N ASN A 212 -5.26 1.91 28.29
CA ASN A 212 -4.19 0.97 28.66
C ASN A 212 -3.08 1.66 29.46
N GLU A 213 -2.71 2.87 29.10
CA GLU A 213 -1.72 3.65 29.85
C GLU A 213 -2.21 3.96 31.29
N ILE A 214 -3.51 4.29 31.46
CA ILE A 214 -4.11 4.47 32.80
C ILE A 214 -4.02 3.18 33.61
N CYS A 215 -4.39 2.03 33.02
CA CYS A 215 -4.27 0.73 33.68
C CYS A 215 -2.83 0.41 34.06
N TYR A 216 -1.89 0.66 33.16
CA TYR A 216 -0.46 0.42 33.39
C TYR A 216 0.10 1.28 34.54
N ARG A 217 -0.26 2.57 34.60
CA ARG A 217 0.14 3.49 35.69
C ARG A 217 -0.47 3.08 37.04
N ALA A 218 -1.67 2.51 37.00
CA ALA A 218 -2.32 1.97 38.19
C ALA A 218 -1.78 0.60 38.64
N GLY A 219 -0.91 -0.04 37.86
CA GLY A 219 -0.45 -1.41 38.12
C GLY A 219 -1.53 -2.49 37.92
N VAL A 220 -2.60 -2.20 37.18
CA VAL A 220 -3.76 -3.08 36.98
C VAL A 220 -3.73 -3.69 35.57
N ASP A 221 -4.02 -5.00 35.46
CA ASP A 221 -4.21 -5.63 34.15
C ASP A 221 -5.47 -5.12 33.45
N GLY A 222 -5.29 -4.31 32.40
CA GLY A 222 -6.40 -3.75 31.62
C GLY A 222 -7.28 -4.80 30.91
N GLY A 223 -6.80 -6.04 30.76
CA GLY A 223 -7.53 -7.15 30.17
C GLY A 223 -8.49 -7.84 31.16
N MET A 224 -8.28 -7.71 32.44
CA MET A 224 -9.13 -8.33 33.47
C MET A 224 -10.53 -7.70 33.50
N SER A 225 -11.51 -8.46 33.99
CA SER A 225 -12.89 -7.97 34.19
C SER A 225 -12.96 -6.95 35.32
N THR A 226 -13.72 -5.87 35.13
CA THR A 226 -14.02 -4.89 36.20
C THR A 226 -14.59 -5.51 37.45
N ALA A 227 -15.36 -6.61 37.33
CA ALA A 227 -15.93 -7.33 38.46
C ALA A 227 -14.87 -8.05 39.35
N GLY A 228 -13.65 -8.24 38.83
CA GLY A 228 -12.56 -8.87 39.57
C GLY A 228 -11.67 -7.88 40.33
N LEU A 229 -11.89 -6.57 40.19
CA LEU A 229 -11.05 -5.55 40.81
C LEU A 229 -11.30 -5.49 42.35
N SER A 230 -10.23 -5.55 43.12
CA SER A 230 -10.23 -5.20 44.54
C SER A 230 -10.50 -3.69 44.72
N MET A 231 -10.88 -3.32 45.96
CA MET A 231 -11.13 -1.92 46.28
C MET A 231 -9.88 -1.04 46.07
N GLN A 232 -8.71 -1.55 46.44
CA GLN A 232 -7.45 -0.87 46.25
C GLN A 232 -7.13 -0.62 44.78
N GLU A 233 -7.30 -1.64 43.93
CA GLU A 233 -7.08 -1.50 42.47
C GLU A 233 -8.05 -0.49 41.82
N GLN A 234 -9.30 -0.39 42.34
CA GLN A 234 -10.25 0.62 41.87
C GLN A 234 -9.80 2.05 42.25
N GLU A 235 -9.29 2.23 43.48
CA GLU A 235 -8.74 3.51 43.93
C GLU A 235 -7.49 3.90 43.17
N ASP A 236 -6.57 2.96 42.93
CA ASP A 236 -5.34 3.18 42.16
C ASP A 236 -5.66 3.55 40.69
N LEU A 237 -6.67 2.89 40.10
CA LEU A 237 -7.16 3.24 38.74
C LEU A 237 -7.73 4.65 38.69
N TYR A 238 -8.54 5.03 39.71
CA TYR A 238 -9.06 6.39 39.75
C TYR A 238 -7.94 7.42 39.95
N ALA A 239 -6.98 7.15 40.81
CA ALA A 239 -5.84 8.04 41.05
C ALA A 239 -5.02 8.26 39.76
N ALA A 240 -4.73 7.19 38.98
CA ALA A 240 -4.06 7.27 37.71
C ALA A 240 -4.87 8.04 36.64
N PHE A 241 -6.18 7.81 36.59
CA PHE A 241 -7.11 8.55 35.74
C PHE A 241 -7.17 10.04 36.10
N ASP A 242 -7.30 10.36 37.41
CA ASP A 242 -7.39 11.74 37.91
C ASP A 242 -6.10 12.53 37.67
N ALA A 243 -4.94 11.91 37.84
CA ALA A 243 -3.68 12.51 37.51
C ALA A 243 -3.59 12.88 36.02
N MET A 244 -4.05 12.01 35.13
CA MET A 244 -4.11 12.28 33.68
C MET A 244 -5.12 13.40 33.36
N ARG A 245 -6.31 13.35 33.95
CA ARG A 245 -7.34 14.38 33.83
C ARG A 245 -6.83 15.76 34.25
N THR A 246 -6.11 15.82 35.36
CA THR A 246 -5.51 17.05 35.89
C THR A 246 -4.48 17.62 34.92
N SER A 247 -3.58 16.78 34.41
CA SER A 247 -2.61 17.20 33.39
C SER A 247 -3.28 17.79 32.13
N ILE A 248 -4.40 17.21 31.69
CA ILE A 248 -5.16 17.71 30.55
C ILE A 248 -5.79 19.08 30.86
N LYS A 249 -6.40 19.24 32.07
CA LYS A 249 -7.00 20.51 32.51
C LYS A 249 -5.98 21.64 32.62
N GLU A 250 -4.79 21.30 33.09
CA GLU A 250 -3.66 22.26 33.23
C GLU A 250 -2.88 22.49 31.93
N GLU A 251 -3.32 21.87 30.81
CA GLU A 251 -2.65 21.89 29.52
C GLU A 251 -1.18 21.43 29.59
N GLN A 252 -0.86 20.51 30.51
CA GLN A 252 0.46 19.90 30.67
C GLN A 252 0.54 18.61 29.84
N PHE A 253 1.03 18.74 28.63
CA PHE A 253 1.18 17.64 27.71
C PHE A 253 2.65 17.22 27.56
N ALA A 254 2.90 15.92 27.39
CA ALA A 254 4.19 15.32 27.09
C ALA A 254 4.06 14.42 25.87
N PRO A 255 3.94 15.01 24.65
CA PRO A 255 3.69 14.26 23.42
C PRO A 255 4.82 13.27 23.11
N CYS A 256 4.49 12.05 22.73
CA CYS A 256 5.49 11.04 22.40
C CYS A 256 5.07 10.14 21.24
N ILE A 257 6.07 9.47 20.64
CA ILE A 257 5.89 8.35 19.70
C ILE A 257 6.55 7.13 20.32
N ALA A 258 5.79 6.02 20.41
CA ALA A 258 6.31 4.71 20.71
C ALA A 258 6.77 4.03 19.42
N TYR A 259 8.00 3.54 19.40
CA TYR A 259 8.61 2.84 18.26
C TYR A 259 8.76 1.36 18.54
N GLN A 260 8.55 0.55 17.52
CA GLN A 260 8.95 -0.84 17.49
C GLN A 260 10.08 -0.98 16.45
N GLY A 261 11.31 -1.09 16.94
CA GLY A 261 12.48 -0.92 16.09
C GLY A 261 12.50 0.48 15.46
N TYR A 262 12.48 0.56 14.11
CA TYR A 262 12.46 1.83 13.38
C TYR A 262 11.04 2.31 13.00
N ALA A 263 10.02 1.51 13.25
CA ALA A 263 8.66 1.82 12.83
C ALA A 263 7.87 2.49 13.95
N PRO A 264 7.23 3.65 13.72
CA PRO A 264 6.33 4.25 14.68
C PRO A 264 5.10 3.37 14.85
N LYS A 265 4.84 2.92 16.09
CA LYS A 265 3.75 2.01 16.45
C LYS A 265 2.51 2.80 16.88
N GLU A 266 2.67 3.63 17.90
CA GLU A 266 1.62 4.45 18.49
C GLU A 266 2.17 5.84 18.83
N PHE A 267 1.27 6.81 19.00
CA PHE A 267 1.60 8.11 19.55
C PHE A 267 0.51 8.57 20.54
N ALA A 268 0.85 9.46 21.46
CA ALA A 268 -0.07 10.07 22.38
C ALA A 268 0.38 11.49 22.74
N ALA A 269 -0.54 12.26 23.35
CA ALA A 269 -0.27 13.57 23.91
C ALA A 269 0.32 13.50 25.33
N CYS A 270 0.44 12.31 25.90
CA CYS A 270 1.11 12.05 27.17
C CYS A 270 2.18 10.97 26.98
N THR A 271 3.15 10.89 27.89
CA THR A 271 4.16 9.83 27.85
C THR A 271 3.51 8.47 28.02
N LEU A 272 3.77 7.55 27.09
CA LEU A 272 3.27 6.16 27.13
C LEU A 272 4.25 5.26 27.88
N THR A 273 4.23 5.29 29.21
CA THR A 273 5.18 4.58 30.08
C THR A 273 5.12 3.07 29.92
N MET A 274 3.98 2.54 29.42
CA MET A 274 3.82 1.11 29.09
C MET A 274 4.76 0.61 27.98
N TYR A 275 5.42 1.49 27.22
CA TYR A 275 6.40 1.14 26.19
C TYR A 275 7.85 1.34 26.62
N GLY A 276 8.10 1.59 27.92
CA GLY A 276 9.44 1.75 28.49
C GLY A 276 9.82 3.21 28.74
N GLU A 277 11.08 3.42 29.06
CA GLU A 277 11.62 4.75 29.36
C GLU A 277 12.01 5.51 28.08
N GLU A 278 12.19 6.82 28.22
CA GLU A 278 12.65 7.69 27.14
C GLU A 278 14.07 7.30 26.70
N ALA A 279 14.28 7.11 25.42
CA ALA A 279 15.58 6.80 24.86
C ALA A 279 16.23 8.11 24.33
N ASP A 280 17.37 8.48 24.86
CA ASP A 280 18.16 9.67 24.45
C ASP A 280 18.62 9.64 22.98
N ASN A 281 18.53 8.47 22.33
CA ASN A 281 18.88 8.30 20.92
C ASN A 281 17.76 7.55 20.19
N LEU A 282 17.59 7.86 18.89
CA LEU A 282 16.67 7.16 17.99
C LEU A 282 16.68 5.65 18.22
N PRO A 283 15.50 4.99 18.25
CA PRO A 283 15.39 3.57 18.53
C PRO A 283 16.35 2.76 17.68
N LYS A 284 17.11 1.88 18.32
CA LYS A 284 18.00 0.93 17.65
C LYS A 284 17.16 -0.19 17.05
N LYS A 285 17.68 -0.82 15.99
CA LYS A 285 17.10 -2.03 15.43
C LYS A 285 16.90 -3.03 16.56
N ASP A 286 15.67 -3.52 16.74
CA ASP A 286 15.27 -4.51 17.74
C ASP A 286 15.07 -4.00 19.20
N VAL A 287 14.96 -2.69 19.43
CA VAL A 287 14.62 -2.12 20.74
C VAL A 287 13.35 -1.30 20.62
N ASP A 288 12.35 -1.60 21.45
CA ASP A 288 11.18 -0.74 21.64
C ASP A 288 11.60 0.47 22.47
N GLY A 289 11.12 1.66 22.12
CA GLY A 289 11.52 2.89 22.79
C GLY A 289 10.54 4.03 22.60
N LEU A 290 10.62 5.02 23.48
CA LEU A 290 9.84 6.26 23.42
C LEU A 290 10.71 7.42 22.95
N LYS A 291 10.14 8.25 22.07
CA LYS A 291 10.68 9.55 21.70
C LYS A 291 9.69 10.61 22.12
N VAL A 292 10.10 11.52 22.99
CA VAL A 292 9.29 12.65 23.48
C VAL A 292 9.55 13.87 22.62
N PHE A 293 8.53 14.71 22.45
CA PHE A 293 8.55 15.91 21.62
C PHE A 293 8.07 17.13 22.39
N PRO A 294 8.51 18.34 22.02
CA PRO A 294 8.14 19.57 22.71
C PRO A 294 6.67 19.97 22.51
N SER A 295 6.04 19.49 21.44
CA SER A 295 4.62 19.75 21.13
C SER A 295 4.03 18.64 20.25
N MET A 296 2.72 18.72 20.02
CA MET A 296 2.00 17.66 19.31
C MET A 296 2.18 17.70 17.77
N SER A 297 2.38 18.88 17.18
CA SER A 297 2.54 19.02 15.73
C SER A 297 3.72 18.22 15.17
N PRO A 298 4.93 18.26 15.74
CA PRO A 298 6.04 17.41 15.30
C PRO A 298 5.76 15.91 15.42
N VAL A 299 5.03 15.48 16.46
CA VAL A 299 4.60 14.07 16.62
C VAL A 299 3.72 13.64 15.45
N ILE A 300 2.70 14.44 15.15
CA ILE A 300 1.78 14.18 14.06
C ILE A 300 2.54 14.17 12.72
N GLU A 301 3.39 15.15 12.50
CA GLU A 301 4.18 15.26 11.27
C GLU A 301 5.08 14.02 11.07
N GLU A 302 5.88 13.63 12.08
CA GLU A 302 6.78 12.49 12.00
C GLU A 302 6.03 11.16 11.84
N TYR A 303 5.01 10.93 12.67
CA TYR A 303 4.22 9.71 12.65
C TYR A 303 3.46 9.52 11.33
N TYR A 304 2.80 10.57 10.85
CA TYR A 304 1.99 10.47 9.64
C TYR A 304 2.80 10.61 8.35
N GLN A 305 3.97 11.25 8.36
CA GLN A 305 4.89 11.16 7.21
C GLN A 305 5.29 9.72 6.94
N ALA A 306 5.71 8.98 7.97
CA ALA A 306 6.03 7.57 7.84
C ALA A 306 4.83 6.75 7.35
N LYS A 307 3.64 6.99 7.92
CA LYS A 307 2.38 6.32 7.53
C LYS A 307 1.86 6.76 6.16
N SER A 308 1.94 8.03 5.82
CA SER A 308 1.49 8.57 4.52
C SER A 308 2.27 7.99 3.36
N VAL A 309 3.58 7.83 3.50
CA VAL A 309 4.42 7.17 2.50
C VAL A 309 3.97 5.71 2.33
N VAL A 310 3.81 4.97 3.43
CA VAL A 310 3.35 3.57 3.40
C VAL A 310 1.92 3.46 2.82
N THR A 311 1.01 4.35 3.21
CA THR A 311 -0.39 4.32 2.74
C THR A 311 -0.49 4.68 1.25
N ARG A 312 0.24 5.72 0.79
CA ARG A 312 0.32 6.10 -0.62
C ARG A 312 0.91 5.00 -1.49
N ILE A 313 2.00 4.38 -1.01
CA ILE A 313 2.60 3.22 -1.66
C ILE A 313 1.58 2.08 -1.73
N ARG A 314 0.87 1.81 -0.63
CA ARG A 314 -0.13 0.74 -0.56
C ARG A 314 -1.31 1.00 -1.51
N GLN A 315 -1.84 2.21 -1.57
CA GLN A 315 -2.98 2.57 -2.42
C GLN A 315 -2.62 2.55 -3.90
N ARG A 316 -1.50 3.17 -4.30
CA ARG A 316 -0.98 3.11 -5.68
C ARG A 316 -0.58 1.70 -6.08
N SER A 317 0.01 0.91 -5.15
CA SER A 317 0.30 -0.50 -5.36
C SER A 317 -0.98 -1.32 -5.56
N THR A 318 -2.07 -1.03 -4.84
CA THR A 318 -3.36 -1.74 -4.96
C THR A 318 -3.96 -1.58 -6.35
N ASP A 319 -3.96 -0.38 -6.92
CA ASP A 319 -4.47 -0.14 -8.27
C ASP A 319 -3.64 -0.86 -9.34
N LEU A 320 -2.31 -0.78 -9.24
CA LEU A 320 -1.41 -1.49 -10.16
C LEU A 320 -1.56 -3.01 -10.00
N ARG A 321 -1.65 -3.53 -8.77
CA ARG A 321 -1.90 -4.95 -8.50
C ARG A 321 -3.21 -5.43 -9.11
N LYS A 322 -4.29 -4.65 -9.02
CA LYS A 322 -5.58 -5.00 -9.63
C LYS A 322 -5.46 -5.13 -11.15
N ILE A 323 -4.78 -4.19 -11.80
CA ILE A 323 -4.53 -4.23 -13.26
C ILE A 323 -3.73 -5.47 -13.64
N VAL A 324 -2.62 -5.73 -12.92
CA VAL A 324 -1.74 -6.86 -13.19
C VAL A 324 -2.45 -8.20 -12.93
N ASN A 325 -3.17 -8.35 -11.82
CA ASN A 325 -3.91 -9.57 -11.50
C ASN A 325 -4.99 -9.88 -12.53
N ASN A 326 -5.76 -8.88 -12.97
CA ASN A 326 -6.75 -9.06 -14.04
C ASN A 326 -6.08 -9.48 -15.37
N ALA A 327 -4.92 -8.94 -15.68
CA ALA A 327 -4.15 -9.34 -16.86
C ALA A 327 -3.63 -10.79 -16.73
N ILE A 328 -3.09 -11.17 -15.57
CA ILE A 328 -2.63 -12.54 -15.27
C ILE A 328 -3.77 -13.53 -15.45
N GLU A 329 -4.94 -13.29 -14.85
CA GLU A 329 -6.09 -14.19 -14.96
C GLU A 329 -6.53 -14.38 -16.42
N ARG A 330 -6.59 -13.29 -17.19
CA ARG A 330 -6.99 -13.36 -18.61
C ARG A 330 -5.96 -14.12 -19.43
N THR A 331 -4.66 -13.85 -19.23
CA THR A 331 -3.58 -14.50 -19.99
C THR A 331 -3.42 -15.96 -19.59
N ALA A 332 -3.58 -16.30 -18.29
CA ALA A 332 -3.56 -17.68 -17.83
C ALA A 332 -4.71 -18.52 -18.44
N LYS A 333 -5.95 -17.99 -18.42
CA LYS A 333 -7.09 -18.65 -19.08
C LYS A 333 -6.87 -18.87 -20.58
N LYS A 334 -6.29 -17.86 -21.26
CA LYS A 334 -5.94 -17.96 -22.69
C LYS A 334 -4.90 -19.05 -22.92
N TYR A 335 -3.83 -19.08 -22.12
CA TYR A 335 -2.77 -20.08 -22.20
C TYR A 335 -3.29 -21.52 -21.96
N ASP A 336 -4.11 -21.72 -20.92
CA ASP A 336 -4.70 -23.03 -20.60
C ASP A 336 -5.62 -23.52 -21.71
N LEU A 337 -6.44 -22.65 -22.29
CA LEU A 337 -7.29 -22.99 -23.44
C LEU A 337 -6.46 -23.40 -24.66
N GLN A 338 -5.42 -22.62 -25.00
CA GLN A 338 -4.52 -22.92 -26.12
C GLN A 338 -3.79 -24.26 -25.89
N ARG A 339 -3.34 -24.51 -24.66
CA ARG A 339 -2.70 -25.78 -24.29
C ARG A 339 -3.64 -26.97 -24.41
N SER A 340 -4.90 -26.83 -24.00
CA SER A 340 -5.93 -27.87 -24.18
C SER A 340 -6.20 -28.13 -25.66
N GLN A 341 -6.37 -27.08 -26.45
CA GLN A 341 -6.58 -27.20 -27.91
C GLN A 341 -5.36 -27.84 -28.61
N LEU A 342 -4.13 -27.48 -28.17
CA LEU A 342 -2.89 -28.09 -28.70
C LEU A 342 -2.88 -29.61 -28.47
N LYS A 343 -3.27 -30.05 -27.25
CA LYS A 343 -3.40 -31.46 -26.91
C LYS A 343 -4.42 -32.19 -27.80
N ASP A 344 -5.55 -31.55 -28.13
CA ASP A 344 -6.55 -32.10 -29.02
C ASP A 344 -6.03 -32.28 -30.46
N THR A 345 -5.04 -31.51 -30.87
CA THR A 345 -4.42 -31.65 -32.20
C THR A 345 -3.47 -32.86 -32.31
N GLU A 346 -3.04 -33.48 -31.18
CA GLU A 346 -2.21 -34.68 -31.18
C GLU A 346 -2.90 -35.86 -31.89
N LYS A 347 -4.22 -35.85 -31.94
CA LYS A 347 -5.04 -36.86 -32.67
C LYS A 347 -4.91 -36.76 -34.20
N ARG A 348 -4.16 -35.74 -34.74
CA ARG A 348 -4.04 -35.49 -36.17
C ARG A 348 -3.45 -36.71 -36.93
N ASP A 349 -2.43 -37.36 -36.36
CA ASP A 349 -1.72 -38.44 -37.00
C ASP A 349 -2.61 -39.66 -37.23
N LYS A 350 -3.59 -39.88 -36.35
CA LYS A 350 -4.64 -40.90 -36.54
C LYS A 350 -5.42 -40.69 -37.87
N TYR A 351 -5.76 -39.41 -38.17
CA TYR A 351 -6.51 -39.10 -39.40
C TYR A 351 -5.65 -39.24 -40.66
N LYS A 352 -4.33 -39.02 -40.56
CA LYS A 352 -3.36 -39.27 -41.62
C LYS A 352 -3.36 -40.77 -41.95
N VAL A 353 -3.17 -41.60 -40.92
CA VAL A 353 -3.19 -43.09 -41.04
C VAL A 353 -4.49 -43.57 -41.63
N TYR A 354 -5.63 -43.05 -41.18
CA TYR A 354 -6.94 -43.41 -41.74
C TYR A 354 -7.04 -43.08 -43.24
N GLY A 355 -6.58 -41.89 -43.65
CA GLY A 355 -6.57 -41.48 -45.05
C GLY A 355 -5.68 -42.38 -45.92
N GLU A 356 -4.48 -42.71 -45.44
CA GLU A 356 -3.51 -43.57 -46.14
C GLU A 356 -4.01 -45.01 -46.28
N LEU A 357 -4.55 -45.61 -45.19
CA LEU A 357 -5.11 -46.97 -45.19
C LEU A 357 -6.33 -47.06 -46.14
N LEU A 358 -7.22 -46.06 -46.11
CA LEU A 358 -8.36 -46.03 -47.04
C LEU A 358 -7.92 -45.86 -48.51
N THR A 359 -6.83 -45.18 -48.75
CA THR A 359 -6.26 -45.09 -50.11
C THR A 359 -5.68 -46.42 -50.58
N ALA A 360 -5.07 -47.21 -49.64
CA ALA A 360 -4.46 -48.50 -49.94
C ALA A 360 -5.49 -49.65 -50.02
N TYR A 361 -6.44 -49.70 -49.08
CA TYR A 361 -7.40 -50.81 -48.91
C TYR A 361 -8.82 -50.46 -49.36
N GLY A 362 -9.09 -49.23 -49.81
CA GLY A 362 -10.45 -48.79 -50.18
C GLY A 362 -11.13 -49.54 -51.29
N TYR A 363 -10.37 -50.31 -52.11
CA TYR A 363 -10.92 -51.24 -53.11
C TYR A 363 -11.78 -52.38 -52.53
N SER A 364 -11.60 -52.72 -51.26
CA SER A 364 -12.37 -53.71 -50.55
C SER A 364 -13.68 -53.22 -49.96
N CYS A 365 -13.91 -51.87 -49.93
CA CYS A 365 -15.15 -51.30 -49.45
C CYS A 365 -16.29 -51.41 -50.45
N LYS A 366 -17.48 -51.74 -49.95
CA LYS A 366 -18.74 -51.74 -50.73
C LYS A 366 -19.51 -50.44 -50.45
N PRO A 367 -20.29 -49.92 -51.42
CA PRO A 367 -21.20 -48.83 -51.19
C PRO A 367 -22.13 -49.10 -50.00
N GLY A 368 -22.20 -48.17 -49.05
CA GLY A 368 -23.02 -48.30 -47.84
C GLY A 368 -22.31 -48.84 -46.61
N ASP A 369 -21.02 -49.26 -46.72
CA ASP A 369 -20.25 -49.70 -45.55
C ASP A 369 -20.05 -48.56 -44.55
N LYS A 370 -20.26 -48.84 -43.25
CA LYS A 370 -20.09 -47.88 -42.16
C LYS A 370 -18.70 -47.87 -41.55
N GLU A 371 -17.92 -48.92 -41.79
CA GLU A 371 -16.54 -49.07 -41.30
C GLU A 371 -15.77 -50.07 -42.17
N ILE A 372 -14.45 -49.97 -42.14
CA ILE A 372 -13.53 -50.97 -42.70
C ILE A 372 -12.50 -51.34 -41.65
N THR A 373 -12.21 -52.65 -41.51
CA THR A 373 -11.12 -53.16 -40.68
C THR A 373 -9.99 -53.62 -41.57
N CYS A 374 -8.81 -53.03 -41.43
CA CYS A 374 -7.63 -53.36 -42.23
C CYS A 374 -6.39 -53.38 -41.34
N GLU A 375 -5.33 -54.03 -41.82
CA GLU A 375 -4.04 -54.04 -41.15
C GLU A 375 -3.35 -52.68 -41.30
N ASN A 376 -2.91 -52.12 -40.20
CA ASN A 376 -2.09 -50.92 -40.17
C ASN A 376 -0.64 -51.31 -40.48
N TYR A 377 -0.14 -50.95 -41.63
CA TYR A 377 1.22 -51.31 -42.06
C TYR A 377 2.35 -50.58 -41.30
N TYR A 378 2.01 -49.66 -40.37
CA TYR A 378 3.00 -49.03 -39.51
C TYR A 378 3.36 -49.83 -38.26
N ASP A 379 2.39 -50.58 -37.71
CA ASP A 379 2.55 -51.34 -36.45
C ASP A 379 1.94 -52.76 -36.52
N SER A 380 1.48 -53.19 -37.69
CA SER A 380 0.81 -54.48 -37.95
C SER A 380 -0.43 -54.72 -37.07
N SER A 381 -1.03 -53.69 -36.48
CA SER A 381 -2.27 -53.82 -35.73
C SER A 381 -3.49 -53.79 -36.65
N MET A 382 -4.58 -54.49 -36.25
CA MET A 382 -5.87 -54.38 -36.92
C MET A 382 -6.57 -53.09 -36.51
N LEU A 383 -6.88 -52.22 -37.48
CA LEU A 383 -7.47 -50.92 -37.23
C LEU A 383 -8.82 -50.79 -37.93
N THR A 384 -9.87 -50.46 -37.16
CA THR A 384 -11.21 -50.20 -37.69
C THR A 384 -11.38 -48.71 -37.97
N ILE A 385 -11.65 -48.38 -39.22
CA ILE A 385 -11.80 -47.00 -39.72
C ILE A 385 -13.28 -46.71 -39.98
N PRO A 386 -13.93 -45.77 -39.30
CA PRO A 386 -15.31 -45.37 -39.56
C PRO A 386 -15.45 -44.73 -40.94
N LEU A 387 -16.50 -45.12 -41.68
CA LEU A 387 -16.82 -44.56 -43.00
C LEU A 387 -18.16 -43.83 -42.97
N ASP A 388 -18.27 -42.84 -43.82
CA ASP A 388 -19.54 -42.25 -44.18
C ASP A 388 -20.15 -43.09 -45.32
N PRO A 389 -21.29 -43.77 -45.08
CA PRO A 389 -21.86 -44.70 -46.04
C PRO A 389 -22.39 -44.03 -47.32
N GLU A 390 -22.60 -42.70 -47.29
CA GLU A 390 -23.04 -41.92 -48.45
C GLU A 390 -21.88 -41.53 -49.38
N GLN A 391 -20.63 -41.76 -48.95
CA GLN A 391 -19.41 -41.38 -49.66
C GLN A 391 -18.59 -42.62 -50.09
N SER A 392 -17.92 -42.53 -51.21
CA SER A 392 -16.96 -43.54 -51.65
C SER A 392 -15.76 -43.64 -50.69
N ALA A 393 -15.02 -44.73 -50.72
CA ALA A 393 -13.82 -44.92 -49.94
C ALA A 393 -12.79 -43.81 -50.18
N MET A 394 -12.66 -43.35 -51.43
CA MET A 394 -11.74 -42.27 -51.80
C MET A 394 -12.20 -40.89 -51.27
N GLU A 395 -13.50 -40.64 -51.25
CA GLU A 395 -14.04 -39.39 -50.65
C GLU A 395 -13.87 -39.38 -49.13
N ASN A 396 -14.09 -40.52 -48.46
CA ASN A 396 -13.77 -40.69 -47.04
C ASN A 396 -12.27 -40.48 -46.75
N ALA A 397 -11.37 -41.02 -47.58
CA ALA A 397 -9.94 -40.77 -47.47
C ALA A 397 -9.61 -39.28 -47.59
N LYS A 398 -10.19 -38.61 -48.60
CA LYS A 398 -10.02 -37.16 -48.79
C LYS A 398 -10.55 -36.36 -47.57
N ARG A 399 -11.67 -36.77 -46.99
CA ARG A 399 -12.24 -36.17 -45.77
C ARG A 399 -11.27 -36.29 -44.59
N TYR A 400 -10.64 -37.46 -44.38
CA TYR A 400 -9.66 -37.68 -43.34
C TYR A 400 -8.37 -36.88 -43.59
N PHE A 401 -7.86 -36.79 -44.81
CA PHE A 401 -6.72 -35.91 -45.16
C PHE A 401 -7.04 -34.43 -44.93
N ASN A 402 -8.22 -33.97 -45.28
CA ASN A 402 -8.66 -32.60 -44.98
C ASN A 402 -8.69 -32.32 -43.49
N LYS A 403 -9.16 -33.29 -42.68
CA LYS A 403 -9.18 -33.19 -41.22
C LYS A 403 -7.78 -33.18 -40.64
N TYR A 404 -6.88 -34.01 -41.13
CA TYR A 404 -5.44 -33.97 -40.79
C TYR A 404 -4.80 -32.62 -41.11
N ASN A 405 -4.97 -32.15 -42.33
CA ASN A 405 -4.39 -30.88 -42.77
C ASN A 405 -4.91 -29.67 -41.95
N LYS A 406 -6.21 -29.68 -41.60
CA LYS A 406 -6.79 -28.67 -40.74
C LYS A 406 -6.14 -28.70 -39.33
N LEU A 407 -6.05 -29.89 -38.73
CA LEU A 407 -5.44 -30.05 -37.39
C LEU A 407 -3.94 -29.74 -37.42
N LYS A 408 -3.22 -30.09 -38.49
CA LYS A 408 -1.80 -29.76 -38.66
C LYS A 408 -1.56 -28.25 -38.66
N ARG A 409 -2.32 -27.47 -39.46
CA ARG A 409 -2.24 -26.01 -39.48
C ARG A 409 -2.61 -25.41 -38.12
N THR A 410 -3.63 -25.97 -37.45
CA THR A 410 -4.03 -25.53 -36.10
C THR A 410 -2.93 -25.81 -35.09
N TYR A 411 -2.26 -26.95 -35.17
CA TYR A 411 -1.12 -27.30 -34.30
C TYR A 411 0.03 -26.31 -34.47
N GLU A 412 0.44 -26.04 -35.73
CA GLU A 412 1.54 -25.11 -36.02
C GLU A 412 1.25 -23.70 -35.47
N ALA A 413 0.04 -23.18 -35.71
CA ALA A 413 -0.38 -21.88 -35.18
C ALA A 413 -0.47 -21.86 -33.64
N LEU A 414 -1.02 -22.91 -33.02
CA LEU A 414 -1.14 -23.00 -31.56
C LEU A 414 0.23 -23.13 -30.87
N MET A 415 1.21 -23.77 -31.50
CA MET A 415 2.57 -23.86 -30.95
C MET A 415 3.17 -22.47 -30.73
N GLU A 416 3.11 -21.58 -31.74
CA GLU A 416 3.60 -20.21 -31.60
C GLU A 416 2.79 -19.42 -30.58
N LEU A 417 1.45 -19.44 -30.68
CA LEU A 417 0.58 -18.69 -29.76
C LEU A 417 0.68 -19.17 -28.30
N THR A 418 0.97 -20.44 -28.07
CA THR A 418 1.16 -20.98 -26.70
C THR A 418 2.47 -20.48 -26.10
N VAL A 419 3.54 -20.38 -26.91
CA VAL A 419 4.82 -19.81 -26.46
C VAL A 419 4.65 -18.34 -26.13
N GLU A 420 4.04 -17.55 -27.01
CA GLU A 420 3.78 -16.13 -26.76
C GLU A 420 2.94 -15.88 -25.49
N SER A 421 1.86 -16.65 -25.33
CA SER A 421 1.00 -16.52 -24.13
C SER A 421 1.71 -16.94 -22.86
N LYS A 422 2.64 -17.91 -22.94
CA LYS A 422 3.47 -18.30 -21.80
C LYS A 422 4.47 -17.21 -21.43
N GLU A 423 5.13 -16.60 -22.39
CA GLU A 423 6.06 -15.49 -22.18
C GLU A 423 5.34 -14.27 -21.59
N GLU A 424 4.16 -13.93 -22.12
CA GLU A 424 3.31 -12.87 -21.58
C GLU A 424 2.93 -13.12 -20.12
N LEU A 425 2.54 -14.36 -19.78
CA LEU A 425 2.21 -14.75 -18.41
C LEU A 425 3.42 -14.64 -17.47
N ASP A 426 4.58 -15.15 -17.88
CA ASP A 426 5.82 -15.07 -17.10
C ASP A 426 6.25 -13.61 -16.87
N TYR A 427 6.08 -12.74 -17.86
CA TYR A 427 6.30 -11.30 -17.73
C TYR A 427 5.35 -10.69 -16.68
N LEU A 428 4.05 -10.93 -16.76
CA LEU A 428 3.08 -10.39 -15.81
C LEU A 428 3.34 -10.87 -14.37
N LEU A 429 3.73 -12.13 -14.20
CA LEU A 429 4.14 -12.68 -12.89
C LEU A 429 5.41 -12.01 -12.37
N SER A 430 6.36 -11.64 -13.24
CA SER A 430 7.56 -10.90 -12.83
C SER A 430 7.21 -9.48 -12.35
N VAL A 431 6.26 -8.81 -13.01
CA VAL A 431 5.75 -7.50 -12.57
C VAL A 431 4.99 -7.62 -11.25
N GLN A 432 4.21 -8.67 -11.05
CA GLN A 432 3.54 -8.94 -9.76
C GLN A 432 4.57 -9.09 -8.63
N ASN A 433 5.64 -9.87 -8.84
CA ASN A 433 6.75 -9.99 -7.88
C ASN A 433 7.43 -8.64 -7.62
N SER A 434 7.65 -7.82 -8.66
CA SER A 434 8.21 -6.46 -8.53
C SER A 434 7.33 -5.55 -7.66
N LEU A 435 5.99 -5.64 -7.77
CA LEU A 435 5.03 -4.93 -6.92
C LEU A 435 5.06 -5.38 -5.45
N GLU A 436 5.46 -6.62 -5.18
CA GLU A 436 5.67 -7.11 -3.80
C GLU A 436 6.96 -6.58 -3.18
N ILE A 437 8.01 -6.43 -3.99
CA ILE A 437 9.32 -5.94 -3.57
C ILE A 437 9.34 -4.41 -3.39
N ALA A 438 8.47 -3.68 -4.10
CA ALA A 438 8.42 -2.22 -4.10
C ALA A 438 8.17 -1.65 -2.69
N LYS A 439 9.10 -0.79 -2.21
CA LYS A 439 9.05 -0.14 -0.89
C LYS A 439 8.98 1.38 -0.97
N THR A 440 9.26 1.96 -2.14
CA THR A 440 9.29 3.41 -2.35
C THR A 440 8.34 3.83 -3.46
N GLU A 441 7.97 5.12 -3.47
CA GLU A 441 7.16 5.69 -4.54
C GLU A 441 7.88 5.63 -5.90
N ASN A 442 9.20 5.80 -5.90
CA ASN A 442 10.02 5.68 -7.12
C ASN A 442 9.99 4.26 -7.69
N ASP A 443 9.98 3.23 -6.82
CA ASP A 443 9.84 1.83 -7.27
C ASP A 443 8.51 1.63 -8.01
N LEU A 444 7.40 2.17 -7.47
CA LEU A 444 6.08 2.09 -8.11
C LEU A 444 5.98 2.90 -9.41
N GLN A 445 6.68 4.04 -9.49
CA GLN A 445 6.72 4.83 -10.72
C GLN A 445 7.46 4.09 -11.84
N GLU A 446 8.58 3.43 -11.55
CA GLU A 446 9.29 2.59 -12.52
C GLU A 446 8.43 1.44 -13.02
N ILE A 447 7.75 0.71 -12.11
CA ILE A 447 6.83 -0.38 -12.48
C ILE A 447 5.65 0.15 -13.31
N LYS A 448 5.09 1.31 -12.94
CA LYS A 448 4.02 1.95 -13.72
C LYS A 448 4.48 2.31 -15.13
N GLN A 449 5.70 2.84 -15.27
CA GLN A 449 6.28 3.16 -16.57
C GLN A 449 6.45 1.90 -17.41
N GLU A 450 6.95 0.81 -16.83
CA GLU A 450 7.08 -0.50 -17.47
C GLU A 450 5.72 -1.01 -17.99
N LEU A 451 4.66 -0.89 -17.19
CA LEU A 451 3.28 -1.26 -17.58
C LEU A 451 2.69 -0.34 -18.66
N VAL A 452 3.09 0.94 -18.71
CA VAL A 452 2.71 1.87 -19.79
C VAL A 452 3.41 1.50 -21.09
N GLU A 453 4.71 1.22 -21.05
CA GLU A 453 5.50 0.82 -22.22
C GLU A 453 5.04 -0.53 -22.80
N SER A 454 4.61 -1.44 -21.92
CA SER A 454 4.03 -2.75 -22.29
C SER A 454 2.54 -2.70 -22.65
N GLY A 455 1.89 -1.51 -22.60
CA GLY A 455 0.51 -1.30 -23.05
C GLY A 455 -0.60 -1.73 -22.05
N TYR A 456 -0.28 -2.13 -20.82
CA TYR A 456 -1.28 -2.52 -19.81
C TYR A 456 -1.92 -1.33 -19.11
N VAL A 457 -1.23 -0.19 -19.08
CA VAL A 457 -1.73 1.06 -18.49
C VAL A 457 -1.75 2.15 -19.54
N ARG A 458 -2.86 2.90 -19.65
CA ARG A 458 -2.95 4.07 -20.53
C ARG A 458 -2.09 5.20 -19.97
N GLY A 459 -0.99 5.55 -20.62
CA GLY A 459 -0.15 6.71 -20.29
C GLY A 459 -0.62 7.94 -21.05
N ARG A 460 -0.89 9.06 -20.38
CA ARG A 460 -0.82 10.38 -21.02
C ARG A 460 0.66 10.74 -21.14
N PHE A 461 1.26 10.59 -22.30
CA PHE A 461 2.58 11.11 -22.59
C PHE A 461 2.50 12.63 -22.66
N ASP A 462 2.82 13.30 -21.56
CA ASP A 462 3.13 14.73 -21.58
C ASP A 462 4.59 14.88 -22.06
N ARG A 463 4.77 15.05 -23.38
CA ARG A 463 6.07 15.15 -24.06
C ARG A 463 6.96 16.28 -23.52
N ASN A 464 6.42 17.22 -22.75
CA ASN A 464 7.10 18.43 -22.29
C ASN A 464 7.59 18.42 -20.85
N LYS A 465 7.40 17.34 -20.08
CA LYS A 465 7.94 17.23 -18.71
C LYS A 465 8.92 16.08 -18.57
N GLN A 466 10.07 16.20 -19.21
CA GLN A 466 11.29 15.51 -18.76
C GLN A 466 11.79 16.17 -17.46
N LYS A 467 11.06 16.07 -16.36
CA LYS A 467 11.68 16.16 -15.03
C LYS A 467 12.66 14.99 -14.94
N LYS A 468 13.94 15.26 -14.61
CA LYS A 468 14.92 14.22 -14.27
C LYS A 468 14.27 13.31 -13.22
N GLN A 469 13.74 12.17 -13.64
CA GLN A 469 13.22 11.16 -12.73
C GLN A 469 14.41 10.65 -11.92
N VAL A 470 14.30 10.76 -10.60
CA VAL A 470 15.24 10.12 -9.69
C VAL A 470 15.03 8.62 -9.84
N LYS A 471 15.96 7.94 -10.52
CA LYS A 471 15.91 6.49 -10.67
C LYS A 471 15.96 5.82 -9.32
N ALA A 472 15.10 4.83 -9.09
CA ALA A 472 15.15 4.01 -7.90
C ALA A 472 16.45 3.20 -7.88
N LYS A 473 17.12 3.15 -6.74
CA LYS A 473 18.36 2.37 -6.60
C LYS A 473 18.02 0.89 -6.38
N PRO A 474 18.82 -0.06 -6.93
CA PRO A 474 18.70 -1.47 -6.59
C PRO A 474 18.94 -1.70 -5.09
N LEU A 475 18.52 -2.85 -4.57
CA LEU A 475 18.86 -3.24 -3.21
C LEU A 475 20.33 -3.58 -3.17
N HIS A 476 20.99 -3.20 -2.07
CA HIS A 476 22.43 -3.41 -1.87
C HIS A 476 22.65 -4.16 -0.56
N TYR A 477 23.39 -5.25 -0.64
CA TYR A 477 23.79 -6.12 0.45
C TYR A 477 25.30 -6.30 0.46
N ILE A 478 25.85 -6.72 1.60
CA ILE A 478 27.24 -7.19 1.69
C ILE A 478 27.19 -8.62 2.21
N SER A 479 27.93 -9.52 1.56
CA SER A 479 28.07 -10.90 2.04
C SER A 479 28.85 -10.93 3.35
N SER A 480 28.76 -12.04 4.06
CA SER A 480 29.56 -12.25 5.29
C SER A 480 31.06 -12.19 5.04
N ASP A 481 31.50 -12.41 3.80
CA ASP A 481 32.89 -12.37 3.35
C ASP A 481 33.26 -10.98 2.76
N GLY A 482 32.38 -9.99 2.82
CA GLY A 482 32.64 -8.60 2.40
C GLY A 482 32.32 -8.27 0.95
N TYR A 483 31.79 -9.19 0.14
CA TYR A 483 31.43 -8.93 -1.26
C TYR A 483 30.12 -8.15 -1.40
N HIS A 484 30.12 -7.16 -2.27
CA HIS A 484 28.93 -6.35 -2.57
C HIS A 484 27.96 -7.11 -3.48
N MET A 485 26.72 -7.23 -3.05
CA MET A 485 25.63 -7.91 -3.76
C MET A 485 24.50 -6.92 -4.10
N TYR A 486 24.07 -6.88 -5.35
CA TYR A 486 23.02 -5.98 -5.82
C TYR A 486 21.82 -6.77 -6.36
N VAL A 487 20.62 -6.39 -5.94
CA VAL A 487 19.37 -7.06 -6.30
C VAL A 487 18.45 -6.10 -7.02
N GLY A 488 18.01 -6.46 -8.22
CA GLY A 488 17.07 -5.67 -9.00
C GLY A 488 15.64 -5.79 -8.47
N LYS A 489 14.90 -4.68 -8.42
CA LYS A 489 13.53 -4.62 -7.91
C LYS A 489 12.46 -4.78 -9.00
N ASN A 490 12.82 -4.59 -10.26
CA ASN A 490 11.95 -4.69 -11.43
C ASN A 490 12.77 -5.11 -12.66
N ASN A 491 12.09 -5.35 -13.78
CA ASN A 491 12.75 -5.84 -15.00
C ASN A 491 13.74 -4.83 -15.58
N PHE A 492 13.48 -3.52 -15.49
CA PHE A 492 14.42 -2.50 -15.94
C PHE A 492 15.72 -2.53 -15.14
N GLN A 493 15.62 -2.65 -13.80
CA GLN A 493 16.79 -2.76 -12.93
C GLN A 493 17.52 -4.08 -13.13
N ASN A 494 16.80 -5.20 -13.32
CA ASN A 494 17.39 -6.50 -13.65
C ASN A 494 18.25 -6.41 -14.94
N GLU A 495 17.72 -5.76 -15.99
CA GLU A 495 18.44 -5.54 -17.24
C GLU A 495 19.64 -4.59 -17.05
N GLU A 496 19.45 -3.48 -16.33
CA GLU A 496 20.52 -2.50 -16.07
C GLU A 496 21.66 -3.12 -15.26
N LEU A 497 21.34 -3.87 -14.19
CA LEU A 497 22.31 -4.57 -13.37
C LEU A 497 23.10 -5.61 -14.19
N THR A 498 22.41 -6.42 -15.00
CA THR A 498 23.05 -7.52 -15.73
C THR A 498 23.92 -7.03 -16.89
N PHE A 499 23.42 -6.06 -17.69
CA PHE A 499 24.06 -5.72 -18.95
C PHE A 499 24.85 -4.41 -18.96
N LYS A 500 24.61 -3.51 -17.97
CA LYS A 500 25.33 -2.23 -17.89
C LYS A 500 26.20 -2.10 -16.65
N PHE A 501 25.75 -2.65 -15.50
CA PHE A 501 26.45 -2.50 -14.22
C PHE A 501 27.46 -3.62 -13.95
N ALA A 502 27.08 -4.89 -14.24
CA ALA A 502 27.95 -6.04 -14.03
C ALA A 502 29.13 -6.07 -15.01
N GLU A 503 30.30 -6.40 -14.52
CA GLU A 503 31.54 -6.63 -15.28
C GLU A 503 31.71 -8.11 -15.65
N GLY A 504 32.60 -8.43 -16.59
CA GLY A 504 32.68 -9.77 -17.18
C GLY A 504 32.82 -10.93 -16.20
N ASN A 505 33.56 -10.75 -15.10
CA ASN A 505 33.81 -11.78 -14.08
C ASN A 505 32.80 -11.75 -12.92
N ASP A 506 31.97 -10.70 -12.82
CA ASP A 506 30.93 -10.65 -11.79
C ASP A 506 29.96 -11.82 -11.91
N LEU A 507 29.49 -12.32 -10.76
CA LEU A 507 28.57 -13.43 -10.70
C LEU A 507 27.14 -12.93 -10.80
N TRP A 508 26.34 -13.64 -11.59
CA TRP A 508 24.91 -13.42 -11.76
C TRP A 508 24.14 -14.64 -11.25
N PHE A 509 23.06 -14.38 -10.50
CA PHE A 509 22.16 -15.41 -9.94
C PHE A 509 20.72 -15.09 -10.28
N HIS A 510 19.91 -16.14 -10.51
CA HIS A 510 18.47 -16.03 -10.73
C HIS A 510 17.75 -17.33 -10.37
N ALA A 511 16.52 -17.23 -9.88
CA ALA A 511 15.68 -18.39 -9.59
C ALA A 511 15.27 -19.10 -10.91
N LYS A 512 15.53 -20.39 -10.99
CA LYS A 512 15.35 -21.17 -12.20
C LYS A 512 13.88 -21.35 -12.54
N GLN A 513 13.52 -21.11 -13.81
CA GLN A 513 12.19 -21.31 -14.38
C GLN A 513 11.06 -20.59 -13.62
N MET A 514 11.35 -19.57 -12.86
CA MET A 514 10.35 -18.75 -12.17
C MET A 514 10.72 -17.27 -12.22
N PRO A 515 9.73 -16.37 -12.19
CA PRO A 515 9.96 -14.93 -12.10
C PRO A 515 10.70 -14.56 -10.81
N GLY A 516 11.69 -13.66 -10.92
CA GLY A 516 12.49 -13.25 -9.78
C GLY A 516 13.46 -12.12 -10.13
N SER A 517 14.19 -11.67 -9.11
CA SER A 517 15.23 -10.64 -9.25
C SER A 517 16.54 -11.24 -9.73
N HIS A 518 17.27 -10.45 -10.54
CA HIS A 518 18.67 -10.72 -10.80
C HIS A 518 19.51 -10.27 -9.59
N VAL A 519 20.43 -11.11 -9.17
CA VAL A 519 21.41 -10.80 -8.12
C VAL A 519 22.79 -10.76 -8.75
N ILE A 520 23.49 -9.64 -8.59
CA ILE A 520 24.87 -9.47 -9.07
C ILE A 520 25.80 -9.40 -7.86
N VAL A 521 26.82 -10.24 -7.86
CA VAL A 521 27.93 -10.18 -6.90
C VAL A 521 29.13 -9.56 -7.57
N LYS A 522 29.62 -8.44 -7.01
CA LYS A 522 30.82 -7.76 -7.51
C LYS A 522 32.04 -8.52 -7.01
N THR A 523 32.79 -9.14 -7.93
CA THR A 523 33.97 -9.93 -7.61
C THR A 523 35.25 -9.10 -7.54
N ASN A 524 35.20 -7.85 -8.03
CA ASN A 524 36.35 -6.95 -8.12
C ASN A 524 37.59 -7.58 -8.84
N GLY A 525 37.32 -8.53 -9.76
CA GLY A 525 38.34 -9.23 -10.52
C GLY A 525 38.87 -10.53 -9.88
N GLU A 526 38.42 -10.86 -8.67
CA GLU A 526 38.77 -12.12 -8.02
C GLU A 526 38.12 -13.31 -8.72
N THR A 527 38.86 -14.42 -8.82
CA THR A 527 38.42 -15.66 -9.47
C THR A 527 37.95 -16.72 -8.50
N GLU A 528 38.45 -16.69 -7.26
CA GLU A 528 38.07 -17.61 -6.19
C GLU A 528 37.18 -16.85 -5.18
N ILE A 529 35.88 -17.11 -5.24
CA ILE A 529 34.89 -16.53 -4.33
C ILE A 529 34.50 -17.60 -3.30
N PRO A 530 34.39 -17.28 -1.99
CA PRO A 530 34.01 -18.24 -0.96
C PRO A 530 32.61 -18.83 -1.20
N ASP A 531 32.43 -20.13 -0.96
CA ASP A 531 31.16 -20.85 -1.10
C ASP A 531 30.02 -20.17 -0.34
N ARG A 532 30.34 -19.60 0.83
CA ARG A 532 29.35 -18.86 1.63
C ARG A 532 28.76 -17.67 0.89
N THR A 533 29.55 -16.93 0.13
CA THR A 533 29.05 -15.82 -0.70
C THR A 533 28.13 -16.33 -1.81
N TYR A 534 28.41 -17.50 -2.44
CA TYR A 534 27.49 -18.14 -3.38
C TYR A 534 26.16 -18.51 -2.71
N GLU A 535 26.21 -19.09 -1.51
CA GLU A 535 25.01 -19.44 -0.76
C GLU A 535 24.16 -18.20 -0.43
N GLU A 536 24.77 -17.14 0.06
CA GLU A 536 24.08 -15.91 0.42
C GLU A 536 23.44 -15.23 -0.82
N ALA A 537 24.16 -15.19 -1.95
CA ALA A 537 23.61 -14.66 -3.21
C ALA A 537 22.46 -15.53 -3.74
N ALA A 538 22.60 -16.87 -3.67
CA ALA A 538 21.53 -17.79 -4.06
C ALA A 538 20.29 -17.63 -3.16
N ARG A 539 20.45 -17.40 -1.86
CA ARG A 539 19.37 -17.11 -0.92
C ARG A 539 18.65 -15.81 -1.27
N LEU A 540 19.39 -14.76 -1.63
CA LEU A 540 18.80 -13.51 -2.10
C LEU A 540 17.99 -13.73 -3.37
N ALA A 541 18.49 -14.49 -4.36
CA ALA A 541 17.77 -14.79 -5.57
C ALA A 541 16.48 -15.61 -5.30
N ALA A 542 16.52 -16.57 -4.39
CA ALA A 542 15.34 -17.33 -3.96
C ALA A 542 14.30 -16.43 -3.26
N TYR A 543 14.76 -15.62 -2.31
CA TYR A 543 13.88 -14.73 -1.53
C TYR A 543 13.15 -13.69 -2.39
N TYR A 544 13.83 -13.14 -3.41
CA TYR A 544 13.28 -12.15 -4.33
C TYR A 544 12.68 -12.78 -5.59
N SER A 545 12.15 -14.00 -5.48
CA SER A 545 11.44 -14.73 -6.53
C SER A 545 10.02 -15.10 -6.08
N THR A 546 9.20 -15.53 -7.03
CA THR A 546 7.87 -16.11 -6.72
C THR A 546 7.93 -17.40 -5.92
N GLY A 547 9.11 -18.03 -5.81
CA GLY A 547 9.35 -19.25 -5.03
C GLY A 547 9.78 -19.00 -3.58
N LYS A 548 9.68 -17.80 -3.04
CA LYS A 548 10.18 -17.40 -1.71
C LYS A 548 9.66 -18.27 -0.55
N GLU A 549 8.46 -18.85 -0.69
CA GLU A 549 7.83 -19.72 0.33
C GLU A 549 8.03 -21.21 0.03
N ALA A 550 8.62 -21.55 -1.10
CA ALA A 550 8.87 -22.93 -1.44
C ALA A 550 10.02 -23.52 -0.56
N PRO A 551 9.92 -24.79 -0.13
CA PRO A 551 10.93 -25.42 0.71
C PRO A 551 12.28 -25.57 0.02
N LYS A 552 12.31 -25.58 -1.33
CA LYS A 552 13.53 -25.62 -2.16
C LYS A 552 13.31 -24.83 -3.44
N VAL A 553 14.29 -23.99 -3.79
CA VAL A 553 14.35 -23.24 -5.04
C VAL A 553 15.65 -23.57 -5.75
N GLU A 554 15.58 -23.97 -7.01
CA GLU A 554 16.76 -24.14 -7.86
C GLU A 554 17.23 -22.75 -8.33
N ILE A 555 18.52 -22.46 -8.18
CA ILE A 555 19.13 -21.20 -8.60
C ILE A 555 20.11 -21.46 -9.72
N ASP A 556 19.94 -20.75 -10.81
CA ASP A 556 20.90 -20.69 -11.90
C ASP A 556 21.91 -19.60 -11.58
N TYR A 557 23.20 -19.87 -11.72
CA TYR A 557 24.26 -18.88 -11.60
C TYR A 557 25.33 -19.05 -12.68
N THR A 558 25.95 -17.93 -13.04
CA THR A 558 27.04 -17.92 -14.01
C THR A 558 27.82 -16.60 -13.91
N THR A 559 28.98 -16.50 -14.57
CA THR A 559 29.65 -15.22 -14.75
C THR A 559 28.94 -14.38 -15.82
N LYS A 560 28.95 -13.06 -15.68
CA LYS A 560 28.30 -12.12 -16.62
C LYS A 560 28.76 -12.31 -18.07
N LYS A 561 30.01 -12.67 -18.32
CA LYS A 561 30.56 -12.92 -19.67
C LYS A 561 29.80 -13.99 -20.46
N ASN A 562 29.16 -14.93 -19.76
CA ASN A 562 28.36 -16.02 -20.36
C ASN A 562 26.92 -15.62 -20.67
N LEU A 563 26.50 -14.40 -20.32
CA LEU A 563 25.15 -13.89 -20.55
C LEU A 563 25.10 -13.03 -21.81
N LYS A 564 24.20 -13.38 -22.71
CA LYS A 564 23.92 -12.60 -23.92
C LYS A 564 22.53 -11.96 -23.84
N LYS A 565 22.41 -10.70 -24.25
CA LYS A 565 21.12 -10.05 -24.37
C LYS A 565 20.38 -10.67 -25.57
N PRO A 566 19.13 -11.16 -25.39
CA PRO A 566 18.34 -11.67 -26.50
C PRO A 566 18.04 -10.55 -27.50
N PRO A 567 17.87 -10.87 -28.79
CA PRO A 567 17.46 -9.88 -29.81
C PRO A 567 16.08 -9.30 -29.42
N LYS A 568 15.84 -8.01 -29.75
CA LYS A 568 14.70 -7.16 -29.33
C LYS A 568 13.31 -7.68 -29.75
N ALA A 569 12.92 -8.90 -29.40
CA ALA A 569 11.60 -9.42 -29.71
C ALA A 569 10.68 -9.57 -28.48
N SER A 570 11.21 -9.64 -27.26
CA SER A 570 10.39 -9.63 -26.05
C SER A 570 11.19 -9.08 -24.87
N SER A 571 10.56 -8.21 -24.09
CA SER A 571 11.15 -7.64 -22.85
C SER A 571 11.24 -8.65 -21.70
N SER A 572 10.76 -9.86 -21.88
CA SER A 572 10.69 -10.93 -20.88
C SER A 572 11.61 -12.12 -21.12
N SER A 573 12.37 -12.14 -22.25
CA SER A 573 13.22 -13.29 -22.58
C SER A 573 14.46 -13.33 -21.69
N ARG A 574 14.65 -14.49 -21.05
CA ARG A 574 15.83 -14.83 -20.25
C ARG A 574 17.10 -14.85 -21.12
N PRO A 575 18.25 -14.44 -20.55
CA PRO A 575 19.51 -14.65 -21.26
C PRO A 575 19.75 -16.16 -21.44
N SER A 576 20.05 -16.59 -22.67
CA SER A 576 20.49 -17.94 -22.96
C SER A 576 21.88 -18.16 -22.37
N SER A 577 22.07 -19.14 -21.48
CA SER A 577 23.33 -19.39 -20.81
C SER A 577 23.64 -20.89 -20.72
N SER A 578 24.95 -21.23 -20.73
CA SER A 578 25.46 -22.46 -20.13
C SER A 578 25.52 -22.26 -18.62
N THR A 579 24.52 -22.74 -17.88
CA THR A 579 24.38 -22.50 -16.44
C THR A 579 24.82 -23.69 -15.64
N THR A 580 25.57 -23.45 -14.56
CA THR A 580 25.91 -24.43 -13.52
C THR A 580 24.82 -24.41 -12.44
N ARG A 581 24.48 -25.59 -11.92
CA ARG A 581 23.28 -25.81 -11.11
C ARG A 581 23.58 -25.81 -9.62
N TRP A 582 22.88 -25.02 -8.82
CA TRP A 582 22.96 -25.06 -7.34
C TRP A 582 21.59 -25.36 -6.72
N LYS A 583 21.53 -26.14 -5.62
CA LYS A 583 20.30 -26.44 -4.89
C LYS A 583 20.41 -25.81 -3.50
N SER A 584 19.59 -24.81 -3.17
CA SER A 584 19.56 -24.24 -1.83
C SER A 584 18.69 -25.06 -0.88
N ALA A 585 19.22 -25.41 0.30
CA ALA A 585 18.46 -25.98 1.41
C ALA A 585 17.91 -24.86 2.31
N ARG A 586 16.93 -25.19 3.19
CA ARG A 586 16.20 -24.27 4.11
C ARG A 586 17.02 -23.06 4.59
N LEU A 587 16.39 -21.87 4.44
CA LEU A 587 16.98 -20.55 4.69
C LEU A 587 17.26 -20.27 6.19
N PRO A 588 18.50 -20.03 6.62
CA PRO A 588 18.79 -19.20 7.77
C PRO A 588 18.72 -17.70 7.40
N ALA A 589 18.85 -16.81 8.41
CA ALA A 589 18.63 -15.36 8.27
C ALA A 589 19.32 -14.73 7.06
N LEU A 590 18.59 -13.81 6.38
CA LEU A 590 19.11 -13.03 5.25
C LEU A 590 20.19 -12.04 5.71
N PRO A 591 21.20 -11.73 4.87
CA PRO A 591 22.14 -10.64 5.14
C PRO A 591 21.39 -9.30 5.27
N THR A 592 21.90 -8.41 6.11
CA THR A 592 21.24 -7.13 6.41
C THR A 592 21.41 -6.14 5.25
N PRO A 593 20.33 -5.49 4.74
CA PRO A 593 20.47 -4.47 3.71
C PRO A 593 21.15 -3.22 4.27
N ILE A 594 22.07 -2.63 3.48
CA ILE A 594 22.68 -1.34 3.81
C ILE A 594 21.68 -0.23 3.47
N ARG A 595 21.24 0.51 4.50
CA ARG A 595 20.52 1.75 4.30
C ARG A 595 21.54 2.90 4.16
N ARG A 596 21.59 3.53 3.01
CA ARG A 596 22.17 4.85 2.81
C ARG A 596 21.08 5.86 2.52
#